data_f9e8973b55f464645c897072c02abf10
#
_entry.id   f9e8973b55f464645c897072c02abf10
#
_cell.length_a   1.000
_cell.length_b   1.000
_cell.length_c   1.000
_cell.angle_alpha   90.00
_cell.angle_beta   90.00
_cell.angle_gamma   90.00
#
_symmetry.space_group_name_H-M   'P 1'
#
loop_
_entity.id
_entity.type
_entity.pdbx_description
1 polymer ?
#
loop_
_entity_poly.entity_id
_entity_poly.type
_entity_poly.pdbx_seq_one_letter_code
_entity_poly.pdbx_strand_id
1 'polypeptide(L)'
;TAAIATRGTNSQSDLTVYNKNQRVIFSWKCAKENIVAIDISDNGKLAAVSVVGAENGELYSRVLIFDFSYEEAVSEFDFGSDIISGVNFLKGDTLLITGENVFSIVKNKTDKQDEDLSLNSLSRISVSDNNVVAAVLSKYGSSSAKILNVYNRNGEKLFTVDITSAVKSVSCDNQRVSVLTDSELICFDMKGNEVSRHSVESDGIRCFSDGTYTYVYS
;
A
#
# COMPACT_ATOMS: atom_id res chain seq x y z
N THR A 1 -14.77 11.46 6.56
CA THR A 1 -14.00 10.93 7.69
C THR A 1 -12.54 11.20 7.44
N ALA A 2 -11.77 11.57 8.47
CA ALA A 2 -10.33 11.75 8.41
C ALA A 2 -9.68 11.14 9.66
N ALA A 3 -8.54 10.48 9.52
CA ALA A 3 -7.75 9.98 10.62
C ALA A 3 -6.42 10.74 10.73
N ILE A 4 -6.00 11.01 11.93
CA ILE A 4 -4.74 11.69 12.23
C ILE A 4 -4.00 10.84 13.28
N ALA A 5 -2.78 10.45 12.94
CA ALA A 5 -1.85 9.88 13.90
C ALA A 5 -0.90 10.96 14.40
N THR A 6 -0.71 11.02 15.72
CA THR A 6 0.18 11.97 16.37
C THR A 6 1.06 11.26 17.38
N ARG A 7 2.19 11.86 17.72
CA ARG A 7 2.95 11.44 18.90
C ARG A 7 2.19 11.86 20.15
N GLY A 8 1.93 10.92 21.04
CA GLY A 8 1.20 11.18 22.28
C GLY A 8 2.08 11.83 23.35
N THR A 9 1.47 12.51 24.32
CA THR A 9 2.17 13.08 25.48
C THR A 9 2.51 12.00 26.51
N ASN A 10 1.60 11.02 26.69
CA ASN A 10 1.72 9.91 27.65
C ASN A 10 1.59 8.54 26.95
N SER A 11 1.80 8.50 25.64
CA SER A 11 1.74 7.33 24.75
C SER A 11 2.79 7.50 23.66
N GLN A 12 3.17 6.42 22.98
CA GLN A 12 4.07 6.53 21.83
C GLN A 12 3.35 7.18 20.63
N SER A 13 2.10 6.79 20.42
CA SER A 13 1.27 7.34 19.35
C SER A 13 -0.19 7.41 19.76
N ASP A 14 -0.90 8.38 19.22
CA ASP A 14 -2.36 8.54 19.36
C ASP A 14 -3.00 8.55 17.99
N LEU A 15 -4.08 7.80 17.82
CA LEU A 15 -4.96 7.86 16.65
C LEU A 15 -6.22 8.65 17.04
N THR A 16 -6.59 9.63 16.22
CA THR A 16 -7.86 10.33 16.36
C THR A 16 -8.58 10.39 15.03
N VAL A 17 -9.84 9.99 15.01
CA VAL A 17 -10.69 9.98 13.82
C VAL A 17 -11.79 11.02 13.94
N TYR A 18 -11.94 11.83 12.91
CA TYR A 18 -12.92 12.91 12.81
C TYR A 18 -13.95 12.63 11.74
N ASN A 19 -15.20 12.99 11.99
CA ASN A 19 -16.22 13.02 10.97
C ASN A 19 -16.16 14.30 10.12
N LYS A 20 -17.03 14.41 9.10
CA LYS A 20 -17.13 15.59 8.23
C LYS A 20 -17.43 16.91 8.95
N ASN A 21 -17.97 16.84 10.17
CA ASN A 21 -18.28 18.00 11.02
C ASN A 21 -17.16 18.33 11.99
N GLN A 22 -15.95 17.75 11.79
CA GLN A 22 -14.76 17.94 12.63
C GLN A 22 -14.96 17.46 14.09
N ARG A 23 -15.91 16.59 14.33
CA ARG A 23 -16.11 15.98 15.64
C ARG A 23 -15.33 14.66 15.72
N VAL A 24 -14.67 14.44 16.85
CA VAL A 24 -14.01 13.17 17.16
C VAL A 24 -15.09 12.09 17.27
N ILE A 25 -14.91 11.00 16.50
CA ILE A 25 -15.79 9.83 16.50
C ILE A 25 -15.10 8.59 17.02
N PHE A 26 -13.78 8.59 17.04
CA PHE A 26 -12.98 7.49 17.58
C PHE A 26 -11.62 8.03 18.04
N SER A 27 -11.06 7.41 19.09
CA SER A 27 -9.73 7.74 19.60
C SER A 27 -9.11 6.48 20.21
N TRP A 28 -7.84 6.25 19.88
CA TRP A 28 -7.06 5.14 20.43
C TRP A 28 -5.65 5.61 20.78
N LYS A 29 -5.13 5.10 21.90
CA LYS A 29 -3.79 5.44 22.40
C LYS A 29 -2.91 4.21 22.41
N CYS A 30 -1.80 4.29 21.70
CA CYS A 30 -0.80 3.25 21.68
C CYS A 30 0.33 3.56 22.65
N ALA A 31 0.46 2.77 23.71
CA ALA A 31 1.40 3.02 24.79
C ALA A 31 2.85 2.69 24.42
N LYS A 32 3.07 1.67 23.57
CA LYS A 32 4.39 1.07 23.36
C LYS A 32 4.90 1.12 21.91
N GLU A 33 4.03 1.41 20.94
CA GLU A 33 4.34 1.30 19.52
C GLU A 33 4.13 2.63 18.82
N ASN A 34 4.80 2.80 17.69
CA ASN A 34 4.63 3.94 16.82
C ASN A 34 3.72 3.56 15.65
N ILE A 35 2.74 4.41 15.36
CA ILE A 35 1.91 4.30 14.15
C ILE A 35 2.77 4.67 12.94
N VAL A 36 2.83 3.77 11.94
CA VAL A 36 3.60 3.95 10.71
C VAL A 36 2.69 4.27 9.52
N ALA A 37 1.56 3.57 9.43
CA ALA A 37 0.60 3.77 8.35
C ALA A 37 -0.83 3.69 8.90
N ILE A 38 -1.72 4.46 8.30
CA ILE A 38 -3.16 4.43 8.59
C ILE A 38 -3.96 4.60 7.31
N ASP A 39 -5.09 3.93 7.26
CA ASP A 39 -6.10 4.18 6.23
C ASP A 39 -7.51 3.98 6.79
N ILE A 40 -8.50 4.60 6.14
CA ILE A 40 -9.91 4.53 6.51
C ILE A 40 -10.70 3.92 5.35
N SER A 41 -11.56 2.96 5.67
CA SER A 41 -12.45 2.36 4.68
C SER A 41 -13.38 3.39 4.01
N ASP A 42 -13.78 3.13 2.77
CA ASP A 42 -14.62 4.03 1.95
C ASP A 42 -15.92 4.44 2.67
N ASN A 43 -16.51 3.52 3.43
CA ASN A 43 -17.73 3.78 4.20
C ASN A 43 -17.49 4.60 5.50
N GLY A 44 -16.21 4.86 5.84
CA GLY A 44 -15.80 5.65 7.00
C GLY A 44 -16.08 4.99 8.34
N LYS A 45 -16.21 3.65 8.40
CA LYS A 45 -16.52 2.88 9.62
C LYS A 45 -15.33 2.14 10.22
N LEU A 46 -14.30 1.86 9.40
CA LEU A 46 -13.13 1.12 9.82
C LEU A 46 -11.88 1.97 9.68
N ALA A 47 -10.91 1.74 10.54
CA ALA A 47 -9.52 2.17 10.34
C ALA A 47 -8.60 0.95 10.37
N ALA A 48 -7.63 0.92 9.46
CA ALA A 48 -6.48 0.03 9.54
C ALA A 48 -5.27 0.82 10.00
N VAL A 49 -4.51 0.27 10.93
CA VAL A 49 -3.37 0.93 11.55
C VAL A 49 -2.20 -0.05 11.58
N SER A 50 -1.10 0.30 10.94
CA SER A 50 0.17 -0.39 11.11
C SER A 50 0.94 0.25 12.24
N VAL A 51 1.45 -0.57 13.14
CA VAL A 51 2.29 -0.14 14.26
C VAL A 51 3.62 -0.89 14.27
N VAL A 52 4.67 -0.22 14.74
CA VAL A 52 6.00 -0.79 14.95
C VAL A 52 6.40 -0.56 16.40
N GLY A 53 6.82 -1.62 17.04
CA GLY A 53 7.38 -1.64 18.39
C GLY A 53 8.77 -2.26 18.42
N ALA A 54 9.36 -2.28 19.61
CA ALA A 54 10.59 -2.99 19.88
C ALA A 54 10.45 -3.77 21.19
N GLU A 55 10.86 -5.04 21.17
CA GLU A 55 10.89 -5.90 22.34
C GLU A 55 12.23 -6.66 22.37
N ASN A 56 12.91 -6.64 23.53
CA ASN A 56 14.24 -7.26 23.70
C ASN A 56 15.31 -6.80 22.70
N GLY A 57 15.16 -5.59 22.13
CA GLY A 57 16.08 -5.02 21.14
C GLY A 57 15.74 -5.41 19.69
N GLU A 58 14.70 -6.19 19.45
CA GLU A 58 14.21 -6.56 18.13
C GLU A 58 12.97 -5.77 17.78
N LEU A 59 12.87 -5.32 16.52
CA LEU A 59 11.69 -4.65 15.99
C LEU A 59 10.62 -5.69 15.67
N TYR A 60 9.36 -5.31 15.89
CA TYR A 60 8.19 -6.05 15.43
C TYR A 60 7.14 -5.10 14.85
N SER A 61 6.26 -5.65 14.04
CA SER A 61 5.20 -4.90 13.39
C SER A 61 3.88 -5.66 13.47
N ARG A 62 2.80 -4.91 13.67
CA ARG A 62 1.41 -5.43 13.70
C ARG A 62 0.51 -4.53 12.89
N VAL A 63 -0.59 -5.10 12.40
CA VAL A 63 -1.70 -4.36 11.80
C VAL A 63 -2.96 -4.60 12.61
N LEU A 64 -3.59 -3.51 13.02
CA LEU A 64 -4.83 -3.48 13.78
C LEU A 64 -5.97 -2.98 12.90
N ILE A 65 -7.13 -3.63 12.96
CA ILE A 65 -8.36 -3.12 12.35
C ILE A 65 -9.30 -2.67 13.47
N PHE A 66 -9.70 -1.40 13.44
CA PHE A 66 -10.68 -0.82 14.32
C PHE A 66 -12.01 -0.64 13.60
N ASP A 67 -13.08 -1.04 14.24
CA ASP A 67 -14.44 -0.67 13.86
C ASP A 67 -14.92 0.39 14.90
N PHE A 68 -15.30 1.57 14.43
CA PHE A 68 -15.60 2.71 15.31
C PHE A 68 -16.83 2.51 16.20
N SER A 69 -17.51 1.36 16.09
CA SER A 69 -18.57 0.94 17.01
C SER A 69 -18.04 0.28 18.28
N TYR A 70 -16.73 -0.03 18.33
CA TYR A 70 -16.07 -0.72 19.42
C TYR A 70 -14.84 0.07 19.89
N GLU A 71 -14.47 -0.09 21.17
CA GLU A 71 -13.30 0.60 21.73
C GLU A 71 -11.97 -0.10 21.37
N GLU A 72 -12.01 -1.44 21.20
CA GLU A 72 -10.84 -2.26 20.90
C GLU A 72 -10.77 -2.63 19.43
N ALA A 73 -9.58 -3.05 18.99
CA ALA A 73 -9.38 -3.59 17.65
C ALA A 73 -10.23 -4.85 17.46
N VAL A 74 -10.93 -4.93 16.32
CA VAL A 74 -11.73 -6.10 15.94
C VAL A 74 -10.87 -7.20 15.30
N SER A 75 -9.66 -6.86 14.86
CA SER A 75 -8.68 -7.80 14.32
C SER A 75 -7.27 -7.29 14.54
N GLU A 76 -6.35 -8.22 14.69
CA GLU A 76 -4.93 -7.99 14.84
C GLU A 76 -4.16 -9.03 14.02
N PHE A 77 -3.13 -8.58 13.28
CA PHE A 77 -2.24 -9.42 12.49
C PHE A 77 -0.81 -9.10 12.90
N ASP A 78 -0.08 -10.13 13.36
CA ASP A 78 1.33 -10.04 13.70
C ASP A 78 2.18 -10.39 12.47
N PHE A 79 3.21 -9.58 12.22
CA PHE A 79 4.17 -9.77 11.12
C PHE A 79 5.60 -9.99 11.63
N GLY A 80 5.78 -10.13 12.94
CA GLY A 80 7.11 -10.30 13.54
C GLY A 80 8.05 -9.18 13.14
N SER A 81 9.24 -9.53 12.65
CA SER A 81 10.27 -8.56 12.22
C SER A 81 10.03 -7.92 10.85
N ASP A 82 9.04 -8.37 10.08
CA ASP A 82 8.67 -7.75 8.81
C ASP A 82 7.94 -6.44 9.05
N ILE A 83 8.56 -5.32 8.70
CA ILE A 83 8.00 -4.00 8.94
C ILE A 83 6.92 -3.67 7.91
N ILE A 84 5.71 -3.44 8.40
CA ILE A 84 4.59 -3.03 7.56
C ILE A 84 4.62 -1.52 7.37
N SER A 85 4.84 -1.10 6.13
CA SER A 85 4.95 0.31 5.74
C SER A 85 3.70 0.87 5.08
N GLY A 86 2.74 0.02 4.70
CA GLY A 86 1.51 0.44 4.04
C GLY A 86 0.31 -0.40 4.43
N VAL A 87 -0.82 0.27 4.62
CA VAL A 87 -2.16 -0.31 4.75
C VAL A 87 -3.09 0.50 3.87
N ASN A 88 -3.90 -0.17 3.03
CA ASN A 88 -4.85 0.50 2.15
C ASN A 88 -6.15 -0.28 2.08
N PHE A 89 -7.26 0.33 2.44
CA PHE A 89 -8.56 -0.25 2.16
C PHE A 89 -8.85 -0.21 0.67
N LEU A 90 -9.18 -1.36 0.13
CA LEU A 90 -9.74 -1.52 -1.19
C LEU A 90 -11.27 -1.59 -1.09
N LYS A 91 -11.95 -1.76 -2.20
CA LYS A 91 -13.42 -1.82 -2.23
C LYS A 91 -13.97 -2.97 -1.37
N GLY A 92 -15.08 -2.70 -0.66
CA GLY A 92 -15.78 -3.72 0.13
C GLY A 92 -15.03 -4.11 1.42
N ASP A 93 -14.33 -3.16 2.01
CA ASP A 93 -13.54 -3.35 3.25
C ASP A 93 -12.43 -4.40 3.11
N THR A 94 -12.01 -4.72 1.88
CA THR A 94 -10.80 -5.50 1.63
C THR A 94 -9.60 -4.65 1.98
N LEU A 95 -8.69 -5.16 2.80
CA LEU A 95 -7.48 -4.45 3.23
C LEU A 95 -6.26 -5.05 2.54
N LEU A 96 -5.47 -4.18 1.90
CA LEU A 96 -4.13 -4.48 1.42
C LEU A 96 -3.13 -4.08 2.50
N ILE A 97 -2.23 -4.99 2.84
CA ILE A 97 -1.13 -4.79 3.80
C ILE A 97 0.18 -5.00 3.05
N THR A 98 1.10 -4.05 3.16
CA THR A 98 2.37 -4.10 2.44
C THR A 98 3.56 -3.73 3.31
N GLY A 99 4.64 -4.45 3.10
CA GLY A 99 5.98 -4.23 3.62
C GLY A 99 7.01 -4.62 2.56
N GLU A 100 8.29 -4.56 2.87
CA GLU A 100 9.33 -4.95 1.90
C GLU A 100 9.16 -6.41 1.47
N ASN A 101 8.89 -7.31 2.42
CA ASN A 101 8.75 -8.75 2.17
C ASN A 101 7.31 -9.23 2.35
N VAL A 102 6.35 -8.30 2.48
CA VAL A 102 4.95 -8.61 2.76
C VAL A 102 4.05 -7.99 1.71
N PHE A 103 3.17 -8.81 1.18
CA PHE A 103 2.01 -8.41 0.38
C PHE A 103 0.85 -9.32 0.79
N SER A 104 -0.09 -8.78 1.55
CA SER A 104 -1.21 -9.54 2.11
C SER A 104 -2.53 -8.86 1.77
N ILE A 105 -3.55 -9.65 1.48
CA ILE A 105 -4.92 -9.22 1.31
C ILE A 105 -5.77 -9.78 2.45
N VAL A 106 -6.46 -8.92 3.16
CA VAL A 106 -7.40 -9.31 4.21
C VAL A 106 -8.82 -9.02 3.77
N LYS A 107 -9.68 -10.04 3.79
CA LYS A 107 -11.12 -9.94 3.52
C LYS A 107 -11.92 -10.19 4.80
N ASN A 108 -13.12 -9.62 4.87
CA ASN A 108 -14.02 -9.80 6.01
C ASN A 108 -13.39 -9.48 7.38
N LYS A 109 -12.38 -8.62 7.41
CA LYS A 109 -11.56 -8.23 8.59
C LYS A 109 -10.66 -9.32 9.14
N THR A 110 -10.81 -10.59 8.77
CA THR A 110 -10.12 -11.75 9.39
C THR A 110 -9.42 -12.66 8.40
N ASP A 111 -9.91 -12.74 7.17
CA ASP A 111 -9.44 -13.71 6.17
C ASP A 111 -8.18 -13.20 5.47
N LYS A 112 -7.01 -13.39 6.10
CA LYS A 112 -5.72 -12.98 5.57
C LYS A 112 -5.20 -14.00 4.54
N GLN A 113 -4.81 -13.49 3.39
CA GLN A 113 -4.15 -14.23 2.32
C GLN A 113 -2.83 -13.55 1.99
N ASP A 114 -1.73 -14.28 2.12
CA ASP A 114 -0.39 -13.79 1.80
C ASP A 114 -0.04 -14.17 0.37
N GLU A 115 0.48 -13.21 -0.39
CA GLU A 115 1.07 -13.46 -1.70
C GLU A 115 2.50 -13.99 -1.51
N ASP A 116 2.81 -15.10 -2.14
CA ASP A 116 4.19 -15.61 -2.19
C ASP A 116 5.02 -14.70 -3.12
N LEU A 117 5.91 -13.92 -2.53
CA LEU A 117 6.83 -13.05 -3.26
C LEU A 117 8.05 -13.81 -3.82
N SER A 118 8.20 -15.12 -3.55
CA SER A 118 9.27 -15.97 -4.08
C SER A 118 10.67 -15.35 -3.88
N LEU A 119 10.95 -14.88 -2.66
CA LEU A 119 12.18 -14.18 -2.27
C LEU A 119 12.38 -12.81 -2.97
N ASN A 120 11.42 -12.31 -3.73
CA ASN A 120 11.47 -10.96 -4.26
C ASN A 120 10.98 -9.97 -3.18
N SER A 121 11.39 -8.71 -3.27
CA SER A 121 10.96 -7.67 -2.34
C SER A 121 10.10 -6.62 -3.03
N LEU A 122 9.10 -6.10 -2.33
CA LEU A 122 8.27 -5.00 -2.83
C LEU A 122 9.10 -3.71 -2.88
N SER A 123 9.23 -3.12 -4.06
CA SER A 123 10.04 -1.92 -4.25
C SER A 123 9.22 -0.67 -4.53
N ARG A 124 8.09 -0.81 -5.22
CA ARG A 124 7.15 0.29 -5.50
C ARG A 124 5.73 -0.24 -5.50
N ILE A 125 4.81 0.63 -5.11
CA ILE A 125 3.38 0.35 -5.15
C ILE A 125 2.61 1.60 -5.57
N SER A 126 1.53 1.39 -6.29
CA SER A 126 0.50 2.39 -6.59
C SER A 126 -0.87 1.77 -6.38
N VAL A 127 -1.73 2.50 -5.70
CA VAL A 127 -3.15 2.16 -5.54
C VAL A 127 -3.96 3.27 -6.17
N SER A 128 -4.82 2.95 -7.13
CA SER A 128 -5.67 3.94 -7.80
C SER A 128 -6.93 4.23 -6.98
N ASP A 129 -7.61 5.34 -7.30
CA ASP A 129 -8.91 5.72 -6.69
C ASP A 129 -9.99 4.63 -6.87
N ASN A 130 -9.85 3.77 -7.86
CA ASN A 130 -10.75 2.64 -8.12
C ASN A 130 -10.19 1.30 -7.60
N ASN A 131 -9.19 1.39 -6.73
CA ASN A 131 -8.62 0.24 -6.03
C ASN A 131 -7.95 -0.80 -6.94
N VAL A 132 -7.42 -0.38 -8.07
CA VAL A 132 -6.42 -1.15 -8.82
C VAL A 132 -5.08 -0.98 -8.13
N VAL A 133 -4.36 -2.07 -7.94
CA VAL A 133 -3.06 -2.08 -7.29
C VAL A 133 -1.99 -2.52 -8.30
N ALA A 134 -0.97 -1.70 -8.47
CA ALA A 134 0.22 -2.02 -9.24
C ALA A 134 1.42 -2.13 -8.29
N ALA A 135 1.96 -3.34 -8.16
CA ALA A 135 3.09 -3.66 -7.29
C ALA A 135 4.31 -4.03 -8.12
N VAL A 136 5.43 -3.34 -7.88
CA VAL A 136 6.72 -3.63 -8.51
C VAL A 136 7.61 -4.34 -7.52
N LEU A 137 8.01 -5.56 -7.86
CA LEU A 137 8.90 -6.39 -7.06
C LEU A 137 10.33 -6.32 -7.62
N SER A 138 11.31 -6.22 -6.75
CA SER A 138 12.72 -6.39 -7.09
C SER A 138 13.04 -7.87 -7.12
N LYS A 139 13.60 -8.35 -8.23
CA LYS A 139 14.03 -9.76 -8.34
C LYS A 139 15.26 -10.00 -7.47
N TYR A 140 15.24 -11.09 -6.71
CA TYR A 140 16.40 -11.53 -5.94
C TYR A 140 17.64 -11.72 -6.85
N GLY A 141 18.77 -11.20 -6.40
CA GLY A 141 20.04 -11.31 -7.14
C GLY A 141 20.17 -10.40 -8.37
N SER A 142 19.22 -9.49 -8.62
CA SER A 142 19.29 -8.53 -9.72
C SER A 142 19.00 -7.10 -9.26
N SER A 143 19.87 -6.17 -9.65
CA SER A 143 19.67 -4.73 -9.37
C SER A 143 18.63 -4.08 -10.28
N SER A 144 18.50 -4.53 -11.53
CA SER A 144 17.66 -3.91 -12.55
C SER A 144 16.38 -4.66 -12.85
N ALA A 145 16.41 -5.99 -12.84
CA ALA A 145 15.22 -6.78 -13.17
C ALA A 145 14.11 -6.64 -12.12
N LYS A 146 12.91 -6.33 -12.59
CA LYS A 146 11.71 -6.15 -11.77
C LYS A 146 10.57 -7.01 -12.29
N ILE A 147 9.58 -7.22 -11.43
CA ILE A 147 8.30 -7.85 -11.80
C ILE A 147 7.21 -6.84 -11.48
N LEU A 148 6.38 -6.53 -12.45
CA LEU A 148 5.15 -5.78 -12.24
C LEU A 148 4.00 -6.76 -12.06
N ASN A 149 3.38 -6.78 -10.88
CA ASN A 149 2.13 -7.48 -10.61
C ASN A 149 1.01 -6.46 -10.51
N VAL A 150 -0.11 -6.73 -11.16
CA VAL A 150 -1.29 -5.87 -11.11
C VAL A 150 -2.48 -6.65 -10.56
N TYR A 151 -3.20 -6.05 -9.62
CA TYR A 151 -4.34 -6.66 -8.94
C TYR A 151 -5.57 -5.78 -9.10
N ASN A 152 -6.72 -6.43 -9.15
CA ASN A 152 -7.99 -5.72 -9.13
C ASN A 152 -8.39 -5.33 -7.68
N ARG A 153 -9.50 -4.60 -7.57
CA ARG A 153 -10.06 -4.15 -6.29
C ARG A 153 -10.48 -5.25 -5.30
N ASN A 154 -10.54 -6.52 -5.73
CA ASN A 154 -10.82 -7.66 -4.88
C ASN A 154 -9.51 -8.36 -4.42
N GLY A 155 -8.35 -7.82 -4.79
CA GLY A 155 -7.04 -8.42 -4.53
C GLY A 155 -6.70 -9.59 -5.44
N GLU A 156 -7.42 -9.77 -6.56
CA GLU A 156 -7.12 -10.83 -7.53
C GLU A 156 -6.09 -10.33 -8.54
N LYS A 157 -5.06 -11.13 -8.78
CA LYS A 157 -4.00 -10.81 -9.75
C LYS A 157 -4.55 -10.83 -11.17
N LEU A 158 -4.43 -9.71 -11.87
CA LEU A 158 -4.87 -9.54 -13.25
C LEU A 158 -3.80 -10.01 -14.23
N PHE A 159 -2.56 -9.55 -14.04
CA PHE A 159 -1.44 -9.93 -14.90
C PHE A 159 -0.10 -9.72 -14.20
N THR A 160 0.94 -10.26 -14.79
CA THR A 160 2.34 -10.11 -14.39
C THR A 160 3.18 -9.78 -15.63
N VAL A 161 4.10 -8.83 -15.53
CA VAL A 161 5.05 -8.44 -16.59
C VAL A 161 6.45 -8.33 -16.02
N ASP A 162 7.44 -8.88 -16.72
CA ASP A 162 8.85 -8.69 -16.44
C ASP A 162 9.33 -7.33 -16.99
N ILE A 163 9.98 -6.55 -16.13
CA ILE A 163 10.61 -5.28 -16.49
C ILE A 163 12.13 -5.47 -16.36
N THR A 164 12.87 -5.22 -17.43
CA THR A 164 14.32 -5.45 -17.48
C THR A 164 15.16 -4.27 -17.00
N SER A 165 14.51 -3.14 -16.69
CA SER A 165 15.15 -1.89 -16.26
C SER A 165 14.76 -1.55 -14.83
N ALA A 166 15.60 -0.75 -14.17
CA ALA A 166 15.27 -0.19 -12.86
C ALA A 166 14.02 0.68 -12.95
N VAL A 167 13.08 0.48 -12.00
CA VAL A 167 11.82 1.22 -11.94
C VAL A 167 11.92 2.33 -10.91
N LYS A 168 11.75 3.58 -11.36
CA LYS A 168 11.71 4.78 -10.51
C LYS A 168 10.33 4.98 -9.87
N SER A 169 9.28 4.81 -10.68
CA SER A 169 7.90 5.06 -10.25
C SER A 169 6.93 4.14 -10.99
N VAL A 170 5.81 3.85 -10.35
CA VAL A 170 4.65 3.19 -10.95
C VAL A 170 3.41 4.01 -10.60
N SER A 171 2.49 4.11 -11.55
CA SER A 171 1.18 4.70 -11.35
C SER A 171 0.14 3.85 -12.06
N CYS A 172 -1.04 3.70 -11.47
CA CYS A 172 -2.14 2.99 -12.10
C CYS A 172 -3.44 3.79 -11.98
N ASP A 173 -4.29 3.58 -12.96
CA ASP A 173 -5.69 4.01 -12.99
C ASP A 173 -6.59 2.84 -13.43
N ASN A 174 -7.84 3.10 -13.84
CA ASN A 174 -8.77 2.05 -14.27
C ASN A 174 -8.49 1.46 -15.65
N GLN A 175 -7.67 2.11 -16.45
CA GLN A 175 -7.49 1.80 -17.86
C GLN A 175 -6.07 1.33 -18.16
N ARG A 176 -5.10 1.81 -17.36
CA ARG A 176 -3.68 1.56 -17.63
C ARG A 176 -2.83 1.52 -16.37
N VAL A 177 -1.68 0.91 -16.53
CA VAL A 177 -0.57 0.97 -15.59
C VAL A 177 0.63 1.58 -16.28
N SER A 178 1.20 2.62 -15.69
CA SER A 178 2.35 3.34 -16.22
C SER A 178 3.58 3.09 -15.34
N VAL A 179 4.67 2.68 -15.95
CA VAL A 179 5.94 2.37 -15.29
C VAL A 179 7.00 3.33 -15.82
N LEU A 180 7.57 4.14 -14.95
CA LEU A 180 8.70 5.00 -15.25
C LEU A 180 10.00 4.28 -14.87
N THR A 181 10.87 4.08 -15.85
CA THR A 181 12.22 3.57 -15.67
C THR A 181 13.25 4.72 -15.73
N ASP A 182 14.52 4.40 -15.76
CA ASP A 182 15.59 5.40 -15.88
C ASP A 182 15.53 6.19 -17.21
N SER A 183 15.00 5.58 -18.28
CA SER A 183 15.03 6.15 -19.63
C SER A 183 13.70 6.12 -20.38
N GLU A 184 12.69 5.44 -19.85
CA GLU A 184 11.43 5.19 -20.57
C GLU A 184 10.22 5.29 -19.65
N LEU A 185 9.11 5.75 -20.23
CA LEU A 185 7.77 5.58 -19.71
C LEU A 185 7.08 4.48 -20.51
N ILE A 186 6.69 3.38 -19.84
CA ILE A 186 6.04 2.24 -20.46
C ILE A 186 4.61 2.16 -19.91
N CYS A 187 3.63 2.07 -20.80
CA CYS A 187 2.23 1.95 -20.40
C CYS A 187 1.66 0.60 -20.82
N PHE A 188 0.94 -0.04 -19.91
CA PHE A 188 0.25 -1.31 -20.10
C PHE A 188 -1.25 -1.11 -19.98
N ASP A 189 -2.04 -1.86 -20.78
CA ASP A 189 -3.47 -2.00 -20.56
C ASP A 189 -3.77 -2.92 -19.38
N MET A 190 -5.06 -3.04 -18.99
CA MET A 190 -5.47 -3.90 -17.87
C MET A 190 -5.42 -5.40 -18.16
N LYS A 191 -4.93 -5.79 -19.35
CA LYS A 191 -4.64 -7.18 -19.74
C LYS A 191 -3.14 -7.48 -19.73
N GLY A 192 -2.30 -6.48 -19.45
CA GLY A 192 -0.84 -6.59 -19.43
C GLY A 192 -0.19 -6.40 -20.81
N ASN A 193 -0.92 -5.95 -21.84
CA ASN A 193 -0.33 -5.62 -23.13
C ASN A 193 0.32 -4.24 -23.06
N GLU A 194 1.55 -4.11 -23.58
CA GLU A 194 2.19 -2.82 -23.76
C GLU A 194 1.43 -2.01 -24.81
N VAL A 195 0.89 -0.84 -24.43
CA VAL A 195 0.11 0.03 -25.33
C VAL A 195 0.90 1.23 -25.80
N SER A 196 1.93 1.66 -25.06
CA SER A 196 2.85 2.71 -25.50
C SER A 196 4.16 2.65 -24.74
N ARG A 197 5.22 3.16 -25.41
CA ARG A 197 6.56 3.32 -24.85
C ARG A 197 7.13 4.64 -25.35
N HIS A 198 7.61 5.46 -24.45
CA HIS A 198 8.18 6.78 -24.75
C HIS A 198 9.50 6.93 -24.03
N SER A 199 10.53 7.39 -24.76
CA SER A 199 11.78 7.82 -24.12
C SER A 199 11.52 9.05 -23.26
N VAL A 200 12.10 9.06 -22.07
CA VAL A 200 12.08 10.19 -21.15
C VAL A 200 13.50 10.57 -20.81
N GLU A 201 13.72 11.85 -20.51
CA GLU A 201 15.00 12.31 -20.02
C GLU A 201 15.32 11.67 -18.67
N SER A 202 16.60 11.51 -18.37
CA SER A 202 17.08 10.75 -17.20
C SER A 202 16.71 11.34 -15.84
N ASP A 203 16.21 12.58 -15.80
CA ASP A 203 15.80 13.30 -14.61
C ASP A 203 14.33 13.07 -14.17
N GLY A 204 13.54 12.32 -14.96
CA GLY A 204 12.20 11.89 -14.54
C GLY A 204 12.23 11.16 -13.19
N ILE A 205 11.45 11.65 -12.20
CA ILE A 205 11.45 11.17 -10.82
C ILE A 205 10.20 10.33 -10.55
N ARG A 206 9.05 10.80 -11.03
CA ARG A 206 7.74 10.18 -10.80
C ARG A 206 6.88 10.22 -12.05
N CYS A 207 6.00 9.22 -12.17
CA CYS A 207 4.88 9.28 -13.10
C CYS A 207 3.55 9.27 -12.32
N PHE A 208 2.54 9.86 -12.95
CA PHE A 208 1.18 9.92 -12.44
C PHE A 208 0.20 9.76 -13.60
N SER A 209 -0.83 8.93 -13.44
CA SER A 209 -1.89 8.70 -14.43
C SER A 209 -3.22 9.18 -13.90
N ASP A 210 -4.00 9.91 -14.71
CA ASP A 210 -5.33 10.45 -14.37
C ASP A 210 -6.48 9.79 -15.15
N GLY A 211 -6.22 8.67 -15.82
CA GLY A 211 -7.17 7.96 -16.69
C GLY A 211 -7.11 8.40 -18.14
N THR A 212 -6.67 9.62 -18.44
CA THR A 212 -6.57 10.16 -19.80
C THR A 212 -5.10 10.30 -20.22
N TYR A 213 -4.30 10.87 -19.34
CA TYR A 213 -2.89 11.17 -19.58
C TYR A 213 -2.01 10.51 -18.53
N THR A 214 -0.74 10.31 -18.87
CA THR A 214 0.32 10.02 -17.92
C THR A 214 1.31 11.17 -17.95
N TYR A 215 1.57 11.72 -16.78
CA TYR A 215 2.49 12.82 -16.57
C TYR A 215 3.80 12.28 -15.99
N VAL A 216 4.93 12.82 -16.43
CA VAL A 216 6.23 12.58 -15.82
C VAL A 216 6.67 13.88 -15.15
N TYR A 217 7.04 13.77 -13.89
CA TYR A 217 7.58 14.86 -13.10
C TYR A 217 9.11 14.71 -13.03
N SER A 218 9.84 15.76 -13.29
CA SER A 218 11.29 15.88 -13.22
C SER A 218 11.72 16.95 -12.20
#